data_310e032001aa898f8c8f6b85a098927e
#
_entry.id   310e032001aa898f8c8f6b85a098927e
#
_cell.length_a   1.000
_cell.length_b   1.000
_cell.length_c   1.000
_cell.angle_alpha   90.00
_cell.angle_beta   90.00
_cell.angle_gamma   90.00
#
_symmetry.space_group_name_H-M   'P 1'
#
loop_
_entity.id
_entity.type
_entity.pdbx_description
1 polymer ?
#
loop_
_entity_poly.entity_id
_entity_poly.type
_entity_poly.pdbx_seq_one_letter_code
_entity_poly.pdbx_strand_id
1 'polypeptide(L)'
;MQGPLSREILQKLTSTDISNDALRWYHFLTDVDMAGMKVQISRIGYTGELGYEIMLPVDSAQAFWDDLFEVGEPLGLLPAGAACVMMCRIEAGLIMGEVEYDHTMTPYECRMAWSVDLDKDNFQGKDALIEAQKNPSLDIVSVILPGEGEYDGVELMDNNNKVGIVTMAIPSPYLNGKFLGLARIDRANSAVGNKLDLNMESNAQAEIVATPVYDPERLRSRS
;
A
#
# COMPACT_ATOMS: atom_id res chain seq x y z
N MET A 1 9.31 10.55 -2.24
CA MET A 1 10.62 9.86 -2.34
C MET A 1 10.51 8.50 -1.67
N GLN A 2 10.88 7.40 -2.34
CA GLN A 2 10.69 6.04 -1.80
C GLN A 2 11.94 5.20 -2.10
N GLY A 3 12.24 4.20 -1.28
CA GLY A 3 13.35 3.27 -1.42
C GLY A 3 14.35 3.33 -0.27
N PRO A 4 15.25 2.33 -0.14
CA PRO A 4 16.13 2.16 1.01
C PRO A 4 17.13 3.30 1.21
N LEU A 5 17.48 4.03 0.16
CA LEU A 5 18.40 5.18 0.22
C LEU A 5 17.68 6.54 0.35
N SER A 6 16.36 6.54 0.46
CA SER A 6 15.57 7.79 0.50
C SER A 6 15.99 8.73 1.64
N ARG A 7 16.27 8.20 2.84
CA ARG A 7 16.76 8.99 3.97
C ARG A 7 18.14 9.58 3.70
N GLU A 8 19.06 8.78 3.20
CA GLU A 8 20.42 9.22 2.92
C GLU A 8 20.43 10.37 1.90
N ILE A 9 19.62 10.28 0.86
CA ILE A 9 19.51 11.32 -0.15
C ILE A 9 18.91 12.58 0.45
N LEU A 10 17.77 12.48 1.14
CA LEU A 10 17.09 13.64 1.72
C LEU A 10 17.92 14.33 2.81
N GLN A 11 18.70 13.57 3.60
CA GLN A 11 19.56 14.14 4.63
C GLN A 11 20.67 15.04 4.06
N LYS A 12 21.03 14.89 2.78
CA LYS A 12 21.97 15.79 2.10
C LYS A 12 21.38 17.17 1.80
N LEU A 13 20.05 17.27 1.76
CA LEU A 13 19.32 18.50 1.44
C LEU A 13 18.91 19.28 2.70
N THR A 14 19.10 18.73 3.89
CA THR A 14 18.69 19.37 5.14
C THR A 14 19.69 19.09 6.28
N SER A 15 19.87 20.07 7.15
CA SER A 15 20.58 19.88 8.44
C SER A 15 19.66 19.37 9.55
N THR A 16 18.34 19.35 9.33
CA THR A 16 17.38 18.79 10.27
C THR A 16 17.57 17.27 10.32
N ASP A 17 17.65 16.70 11.51
CA ASP A 17 17.73 15.25 11.69
C ASP A 17 16.40 14.60 11.29
N ILE A 18 16.46 13.71 10.30
CA ILE A 18 15.35 12.88 9.82
C ILE A 18 15.59 11.38 10.07
N SER A 19 16.43 11.07 11.05
CA SER A 19 16.64 9.69 11.52
C SER A 19 15.36 9.06 12.10
N ASN A 20 15.44 7.77 12.40
CA ASN A 20 14.33 7.06 13.04
C ASN A 20 13.91 7.63 14.39
N ASP A 21 14.87 8.21 15.12
CA ASP A 21 14.61 8.80 16.44
C ASP A 21 13.92 10.16 16.31
N ALA A 22 14.30 10.96 15.32
CA ALA A 22 13.78 12.31 15.11
C ALA A 22 12.48 12.30 14.30
N LEU A 23 12.38 11.46 13.26
CA LEU A 23 11.19 11.35 12.41
C LEU A 23 10.74 9.89 12.33
N ARG A 24 9.88 9.49 13.24
CA ARG A 24 9.34 8.13 13.32
C ARG A 24 8.37 7.83 12.18
N TRP A 25 8.19 6.57 11.90
CA TRP A 25 7.17 6.11 10.97
C TRP A 25 5.77 6.65 11.34
N TYR A 26 5.01 7.13 10.37
CA TYR A 26 3.74 7.84 10.50
C TYR A 26 3.82 9.19 11.25
N HIS A 27 5.01 9.78 11.38
CA HIS A 27 5.18 11.12 11.92
C HIS A 27 5.58 12.10 10.81
N PHE A 28 5.45 13.38 11.10
CA PHE A 28 5.85 14.46 10.21
C PHE A 28 6.52 15.60 10.98
N LEU A 29 7.32 16.36 10.26
CA LEU A 29 7.91 17.63 10.73
C LEU A 29 7.45 18.76 9.81
N THR A 30 7.17 19.91 10.39
CA THR A 30 6.83 21.14 9.67
C THR A 30 7.97 22.13 9.71
N ASP A 31 7.96 23.10 8.80
CA ASP A 31 8.93 24.19 8.74
C ASP A 31 10.40 23.74 8.62
N VAL A 32 10.62 22.57 8.05
CA VAL A 32 11.96 22.04 7.82
C VAL A 32 12.64 22.83 6.70
N ASP A 33 13.86 23.34 6.96
CA ASP A 33 14.70 23.89 5.91
C ASP A 33 15.31 22.74 5.10
N MET A 34 14.90 22.61 3.84
CA MET A 34 15.39 21.58 2.93
C MET A 34 15.65 22.20 1.55
N ALA A 35 16.86 22.06 1.02
CA ALA A 35 17.27 22.70 -0.23
C ALA A 35 16.97 24.22 -0.26
N GLY A 36 17.14 24.91 0.87
CA GLY A 36 16.91 26.35 0.97
C GLY A 36 15.45 26.81 1.01
N MET A 37 14.49 25.89 1.14
CA MET A 37 13.07 26.20 1.23
C MET A 37 12.41 25.56 2.45
N LYS A 38 11.28 26.10 2.88
CA LYS A 38 10.47 25.53 3.97
C LYS A 38 9.55 24.45 3.43
N VAL A 39 9.65 23.26 3.99
CA VAL A 39 8.83 22.10 3.60
C VAL A 39 8.20 21.45 4.83
N GLN A 40 7.13 20.70 4.61
CA GLN A 40 6.69 19.66 5.52
C GLN A 40 7.21 18.32 5.00
N ILE A 41 7.85 17.53 5.84
CA ILE A 41 8.29 16.18 5.52
C ILE A 41 7.54 15.17 6.39
N SER A 42 6.91 14.20 5.76
CA SER A 42 6.19 13.10 6.42
C SER A 42 6.89 11.78 6.12
N ARG A 43 7.09 10.96 7.15
CA ARG A 43 7.65 9.63 6.97
C ARG A 43 6.55 8.62 6.71
N ILE A 44 6.07 8.63 5.49
CA ILE A 44 5.04 7.75 4.95
C ILE A 44 5.35 7.42 3.49
N GLY A 45 4.63 6.46 2.94
CA GLY A 45 4.73 6.13 1.53
C GLY A 45 3.72 5.04 1.12
N TYR A 46 3.64 4.82 -0.17
CA TYR A 46 2.68 3.92 -0.78
C TYR A 46 3.35 2.81 -1.61
N THR A 47 4.54 2.38 -1.17
CA THR A 47 5.36 1.39 -1.88
C THR A 47 5.78 0.19 -1.02
N GLY A 48 5.58 0.27 0.30
CA GLY A 48 6.10 -0.72 1.24
C GLY A 48 7.58 -0.53 1.60
N GLU A 49 8.28 0.41 0.96
CA GLU A 49 9.67 0.76 1.26
C GLU A 49 9.76 1.90 2.29
N LEU A 50 10.98 2.13 2.81
CA LEU A 50 11.32 3.38 3.49
C LEU A 50 10.96 4.54 2.56
N GLY A 51 10.19 5.49 3.06
CA GLY A 51 9.72 6.57 2.21
C GLY A 51 9.32 7.82 2.94
N TYR A 52 9.32 8.91 2.18
CA TYR A 52 8.95 10.23 2.63
C TYR A 52 8.06 10.92 1.60
N GLU A 53 7.09 11.66 2.09
CA GLU A 53 6.30 12.61 1.32
C GLU A 53 6.68 14.02 1.74
N ILE A 54 6.96 14.86 0.74
CA ILE A 54 7.44 16.23 0.96
C ILE A 54 6.43 17.18 0.35
N MET A 55 5.82 18.00 1.21
CA MET A 55 4.93 19.08 0.79
C MET A 55 5.69 20.40 0.82
N LEU A 56 5.67 21.10 -0.30
CA LEU A 56 6.41 22.33 -0.53
C LEU A 56 5.59 23.31 -1.37
N PRO A 57 5.94 24.63 -1.36
CA PRO A 57 5.28 25.61 -2.21
C PRO A 57 5.41 25.24 -3.70
N VAL A 58 4.34 25.38 -4.45
CA VAL A 58 4.27 25.00 -5.86
C VAL A 58 5.35 25.70 -6.72
N ASP A 59 5.65 26.96 -6.44
CA ASP A 59 6.65 27.73 -7.17
C ASP A 59 8.09 27.23 -6.93
N SER A 60 8.30 26.42 -5.89
CA SER A 60 9.61 25.83 -5.56
C SER A 60 9.75 24.39 -6.05
N ALA A 61 8.70 23.80 -6.62
CA ALA A 61 8.68 22.38 -6.94
C ALA A 61 9.77 21.96 -7.95
N GLN A 62 9.99 22.78 -8.98
CA GLN A 62 11.02 22.51 -9.99
C GLN A 62 12.43 22.59 -9.40
N ALA A 63 12.72 23.66 -8.65
CA ALA A 63 14.04 23.83 -8.03
C ALA A 63 14.33 22.68 -7.04
N PHE A 64 13.34 22.31 -6.22
CA PHE A 64 13.49 21.17 -5.32
C PHE A 64 13.75 19.84 -6.05
N TRP A 65 13.06 19.63 -7.16
CA TRP A 65 13.27 18.46 -8.01
C TRP A 65 14.70 18.40 -8.55
N ASP A 66 15.20 19.52 -9.07
CA ASP A 66 16.55 19.62 -9.64
C ASP A 66 17.61 19.36 -8.56
N ASP A 67 17.49 19.98 -7.37
CA ASP A 67 18.39 19.77 -6.22
C ASP A 67 18.34 18.30 -5.74
N LEU A 68 17.13 17.71 -5.69
CA LEU A 68 16.95 16.31 -5.31
C LEU A 68 17.67 15.35 -6.26
N PHE A 69 17.58 15.60 -7.57
CA PHE A 69 18.25 14.78 -8.57
C PHE A 69 19.76 15.02 -8.60
N GLU A 70 20.25 16.25 -8.38
CA GLU A 70 21.67 16.54 -8.26
C GLU A 70 22.35 15.67 -7.18
N VAL A 71 21.72 15.53 -6.01
CA VAL A 71 22.28 14.73 -4.90
C VAL A 71 21.91 13.25 -4.95
N GLY A 72 20.81 12.91 -5.62
CA GLY A 72 20.25 11.56 -5.61
C GLY A 72 20.66 10.69 -6.79
N GLU A 73 20.83 11.25 -7.99
CA GLU A 73 21.21 10.50 -9.19
C GLU A 73 22.50 9.69 -9.00
N PRO A 74 23.58 10.24 -8.36
CA PRO A 74 24.79 9.46 -8.05
C PRO A 74 24.56 8.28 -7.12
N LEU A 75 23.45 8.28 -6.37
CA LEU A 75 23.02 7.21 -5.48
C LEU A 75 21.94 6.30 -6.10
N GLY A 76 21.68 6.48 -7.40
CA GLY A 76 20.72 5.66 -8.15
C GLY A 76 19.26 6.13 -8.04
N LEU A 77 19.01 7.39 -7.67
CA LEU A 77 17.67 7.96 -7.73
C LEU A 77 17.17 7.96 -9.19
N LEU A 78 15.96 7.46 -9.39
CA LEU A 78 15.28 7.46 -10.68
C LEU A 78 13.87 8.03 -10.55
N PRO A 79 13.36 8.72 -11.56
CA PRO A 79 11.96 9.11 -11.59
C PRO A 79 11.09 7.87 -11.76
N ALA A 80 10.01 7.78 -10.99
CA ALA A 80 9.07 6.67 -11.04
C ALA A 80 7.66 7.17 -11.37
N GLY A 81 7.01 6.50 -12.31
CA GLY A 81 5.63 6.79 -12.69
C GLY A 81 4.59 6.07 -11.81
N ALA A 82 3.32 6.42 -12.01
CA ALA A 82 2.20 5.85 -11.28
C ALA A 82 2.12 4.32 -11.38
N ALA A 83 2.42 3.74 -12.54
CA ALA A 83 2.42 2.28 -12.72
C ALA A 83 3.40 1.57 -11.78
N CYS A 84 4.59 2.14 -11.56
CA CYS A 84 5.56 1.61 -10.60
C CYS A 84 5.00 1.62 -9.17
N VAL A 85 4.35 2.72 -8.76
CA VAL A 85 3.71 2.82 -7.45
C VAL A 85 2.59 1.79 -7.31
N MET A 86 1.78 1.58 -8.35
CA MET A 86 0.72 0.56 -8.35
C MET A 86 1.28 -0.85 -8.19
N MET A 87 2.39 -1.17 -8.85
CA MET A 87 3.05 -2.46 -8.67
C MET A 87 3.54 -2.66 -7.23
N CYS A 88 4.28 -1.69 -6.70
CA CYS A 88 4.81 -1.76 -5.34
C CYS A 88 3.70 -1.87 -4.29
N ARG A 89 2.59 -1.09 -4.42
CA ARG A 89 1.52 -1.10 -3.43
C ARG A 89 0.77 -2.43 -3.38
N ILE A 90 0.60 -3.11 -4.53
CA ILE A 90 -0.05 -4.43 -4.58
C ILE A 90 0.85 -5.49 -3.93
N GLU A 91 2.15 -5.49 -4.23
CA GLU A 91 3.12 -6.39 -3.59
C GLU A 91 3.17 -6.20 -2.07
N ALA A 92 3.11 -4.93 -1.61
CA ALA A 92 3.09 -4.57 -0.20
C ALA A 92 1.70 -4.71 0.46
N GLY A 93 0.67 -5.15 -0.28
CA GLY A 93 -0.69 -5.32 0.24
C GLY A 93 -1.32 -4.01 0.74
N LEU A 94 -0.99 -2.87 0.12
CA LEU A 94 -1.55 -1.57 0.44
C LEU A 94 -2.81 -1.32 -0.38
N ILE A 95 -3.89 -1.05 0.32
CA ILE A 95 -5.23 -0.88 -0.27
C ILE A 95 -5.44 0.55 -0.79
N MET A 96 -6.33 0.70 -1.76
CA MET A 96 -6.73 1.98 -2.36
C MET A 96 -8.24 2.16 -2.21
N GLY A 97 -8.65 3.34 -1.77
CA GLY A 97 -10.07 3.71 -1.72
C GLY A 97 -10.71 3.66 -3.10
N GLU A 98 -11.99 3.26 -3.17
CA GLU A 98 -12.78 3.08 -4.39
C GLU A 98 -12.24 1.97 -5.33
N VAL A 99 -11.18 1.27 -4.94
CA VAL A 99 -10.64 0.10 -5.64
C VAL A 99 -10.84 -1.15 -4.78
N GLU A 100 -10.07 -1.30 -3.70
CA GLU A 100 -10.23 -2.45 -2.78
C GLU A 100 -11.39 -2.26 -1.80
N TYR A 101 -11.66 -1.05 -1.36
CA TYR A 101 -12.72 -0.76 -0.39
C TYR A 101 -13.47 0.52 -0.72
N ASP A 102 -14.69 0.61 -0.26
CA ASP A 102 -15.57 1.75 -0.39
C ASP A 102 -16.27 2.07 0.94
N HIS A 103 -17.17 3.05 0.93
CA HIS A 103 -17.91 3.52 2.13
C HIS A 103 -18.86 2.48 2.74
N THR A 104 -19.07 1.33 2.10
CA THR A 104 -19.92 0.24 2.62
C THR A 104 -19.14 -0.74 3.49
N MET A 105 -17.79 -0.71 3.43
CA MET A 105 -16.92 -1.60 4.20
C MET A 105 -16.48 -0.99 5.51
N THR A 106 -16.27 -1.85 6.49
CA THR A 106 -15.74 -1.45 7.79
C THR A 106 -14.20 -1.57 7.82
N PRO A 107 -13.50 -0.91 8.74
CA PRO A 107 -12.05 -1.08 8.91
C PRO A 107 -11.62 -2.54 9.15
N TYR A 108 -12.50 -3.36 9.72
CA TYR A 108 -12.23 -4.78 9.98
C TYR A 108 -12.27 -5.66 8.73
N GLU A 109 -12.90 -5.17 7.67
CA GLU A 109 -13.06 -5.83 6.38
C GLU A 109 -12.02 -5.38 5.35
N CYS A 110 -11.39 -4.22 5.56
CA CYS A 110 -10.41 -3.66 4.63
C CYS A 110 -8.99 -3.58 5.20
N ARG A 111 -8.63 -4.45 6.16
CA ARG A 111 -7.30 -4.54 6.76
C ARG A 111 -6.84 -3.28 7.51
N MET A 112 -7.78 -2.43 7.94
CA MET A 112 -7.52 -1.18 8.66
C MET A 112 -7.90 -1.26 10.15
N ALA A 113 -8.14 -2.46 10.70
CA ALA A 113 -8.49 -2.66 12.10
C ALA A 113 -7.47 -2.02 13.08
N TRP A 114 -6.19 -1.97 12.69
CA TRP A 114 -5.11 -1.36 13.46
C TRP A 114 -5.27 0.16 13.68
N SER A 115 -6.08 0.82 12.86
CA SER A 115 -6.35 2.27 12.97
C SER A 115 -7.51 2.60 13.91
N VAL A 116 -8.20 1.58 14.43
CA VAL A 116 -9.36 1.72 15.32
C VAL A 116 -8.92 1.52 16.76
N ASP A 117 -9.08 2.55 17.59
CA ASP A 117 -8.84 2.51 19.02
C ASP A 117 -10.18 2.58 19.77
N LEU A 118 -10.71 1.42 20.18
CA LEU A 118 -11.96 1.31 20.92
C LEU A 118 -11.81 1.65 22.41
N ASP A 119 -10.59 1.84 22.92
CA ASP A 119 -10.35 2.21 24.32
C ASP A 119 -10.54 3.72 24.56
N LYS A 120 -10.58 4.52 23.48
CA LYS A 120 -10.97 5.95 23.60
C LYS A 120 -12.35 6.09 24.22
N ASP A 121 -12.50 7.10 25.08
CA ASP A 121 -13.76 7.34 25.83
C ASP A 121 -14.95 7.48 24.88
N ASN A 122 -14.86 8.31 23.87
CA ASN A 122 -15.94 8.50 22.89
C ASN A 122 -15.40 9.03 21.54
N PHE A 123 -16.00 8.56 20.44
CA PHE A 123 -15.84 9.13 19.09
C PHE A 123 -17.03 8.72 18.22
N GLN A 124 -17.27 9.46 17.15
CA GLN A 124 -18.36 9.17 16.23
C GLN A 124 -18.20 7.78 15.60
N GLY A 125 -19.21 6.94 15.70
CA GLY A 125 -19.24 5.60 15.12
C GLY A 125 -18.68 4.51 16.04
N LYS A 126 -18.27 4.80 17.30
CA LYS A 126 -17.69 3.80 18.20
C LYS A 126 -18.59 2.57 18.38
N ASP A 127 -19.89 2.75 18.68
CA ASP A 127 -20.82 1.64 18.90
C ASP A 127 -20.99 0.79 17.64
N ALA A 128 -21.05 1.42 16.48
CA ALA A 128 -21.13 0.71 15.19
C ALA A 128 -19.88 -0.12 14.94
N LEU A 129 -18.69 0.39 15.27
CA LEU A 129 -17.43 -0.35 15.12
C LEU A 129 -17.31 -1.50 16.14
N ILE A 130 -17.82 -1.34 17.35
CA ILE A 130 -17.90 -2.44 18.33
C ILE A 130 -18.76 -3.59 17.79
N GLU A 131 -19.86 -3.29 17.12
CA GLU A 131 -20.68 -4.33 16.49
C GLU A 131 -20.00 -4.94 15.27
N ALA A 132 -19.45 -4.10 14.38
CA ALA A 132 -18.84 -4.52 13.13
C ALA A 132 -17.64 -5.48 13.32
N GLN A 133 -16.85 -5.30 14.40
CA GLN A 133 -15.71 -6.19 14.65
C GLN A 133 -16.11 -7.64 15.00
N LYS A 134 -17.36 -7.89 15.44
CA LYS A 134 -17.80 -9.21 15.88
C LYS A 134 -17.90 -10.20 14.72
N ASN A 135 -18.39 -9.75 13.57
CA ASN A 135 -18.65 -10.60 12.41
C ASN A 135 -18.37 -9.86 11.10
N PRO A 136 -17.13 -9.50 10.80
CA PRO A 136 -16.80 -8.92 9.49
C PRO A 136 -17.09 -9.96 8.39
N SER A 137 -17.78 -9.52 7.34
CA SER A 137 -18.26 -10.38 6.26
C SER A 137 -17.26 -10.52 5.11
N LEU A 138 -16.41 -9.51 4.93
CA LEU A 138 -15.44 -9.41 3.85
C LEU A 138 -14.01 -9.43 4.37
N ASP A 139 -13.08 -9.69 3.47
CA ASP A 139 -11.64 -9.52 3.67
C ASP A 139 -10.98 -9.07 2.37
N ILE A 140 -9.78 -8.48 2.48
CA ILE A 140 -8.93 -8.18 1.32
C ILE A 140 -7.71 -9.09 1.40
N VAL A 141 -7.49 -9.86 0.35
CA VAL A 141 -6.44 -10.85 0.25
C VAL A 141 -5.56 -10.64 -0.99
N SER A 142 -4.33 -11.14 -0.93
CA SER A 142 -3.49 -11.27 -2.11
C SER A 142 -3.79 -12.59 -2.81
N VAL A 143 -3.86 -12.55 -4.15
CA VAL A 143 -4.10 -13.71 -5.00
C VAL A 143 -3.04 -13.83 -6.08
N ILE A 144 -2.50 -15.03 -6.29
CA ILE A 144 -1.69 -15.35 -7.46
C ILE A 144 -2.61 -15.79 -8.58
N LEU A 145 -2.42 -15.21 -9.76
CA LEU A 145 -3.24 -15.41 -10.94
C LEU A 145 -2.45 -16.18 -12.01
N PRO A 146 -3.12 -16.98 -12.84
CA PRO A 146 -2.46 -17.85 -13.80
C PRO A 146 -2.07 -17.08 -15.08
N GLY A 147 -0.76 -16.90 -15.29
CA GLY A 147 -0.24 -16.33 -16.54
C GLY A 147 -0.57 -14.84 -16.75
N GLU A 148 -0.41 -14.38 -17.99
CA GLU A 148 -0.74 -13.03 -18.41
C GLU A 148 -2.24 -12.92 -18.71
N GLY A 149 -2.87 -11.80 -18.33
CA GLY A 149 -4.28 -11.57 -18.55
C GLY A 149 -4.78 -10.25 -17.96
N GLU A 150 -6.00 -9.89 -18.30
CA GLU A 150 -6.73 -8.80 -17.69
C GLU A 150 -7.61 -9.39 -16.58
N TYR A 151 -7.26 -9.08 -15.32
CA TYR A 151 -7.92 -9.66 -14.17
C TYR A 151 -8.73 -8.65 -13.35
N ASP A 152 -8.57 -7.36 -13.61
CA ASP A 152 -9.30 -6.32 -12.89
C ASP A 152 -10.80 -6.48 -13.09
N GLY A 153 -11.55 -6.61 -11.99
CA GLY A 153 -12.98 -6.83 -12.02
C GLY A 153 -13.43 -8.29 -12.25
N VAL A 154 -12.50 -9.24 -12.38
CA VAL A 154 -12.86 -10.66 -12.57
C VAL A 154 -13.41 -11.23 -11.25
N GLU A 155 -14.57 -11.88 -11.34
CA GLU A 155 -15.23 -12.51 -10.21
C GLU A 155 -14.51 -13.80 -9.78
N LEU A 156 -14.41 -13.99 -8.48
CA LEU A 156 -13.94 -15.21 -7.85
C LEU A 156 -15.11 -16.08 -7.45
N MET A 157 -15.07 -17.35 -7.85
CA MET A 157 -16.17 -18.28 -7.69
C MET A 157 -15.76 -19.47 -6.81
N ASP A 158 -16.65 -19.88 -5.92
CA ASP A 158 -16.56 -21.16 -5.21
C ASP A 158 -17.85 -21.96 -5.48
N ASN A 159 -17.71 -23.17 -6.07
CA ASN A 159 -18.85 -24.03 -6.43
C ASN A 159 -19.96 -23.26 -7.21
N ASN A 160 -19.60 -22.47 -8.20
CA ASN A 160 -20.47 -21.61 -9.01
C ASN A 160 -21.14 -20.45 -8.25
N ASN A 161 -20.78 -20.19 -7.00
CA ASN A 161 -21.23 -19.02 -6.28
C ASN A 161 -20.14 -17.94 -6.33
N LYS A 162 -20.53 -16.70 -6.61
CA LYS A 162 -19.62 -15.57 -6.49
C LYS A 162 -19.26 -15.35 -5.01
N VAL A 163 -17.97 -15.41 -4.71
CA VAL A 163 -17.44 -15.21 -3.36
C VAL A 163 -16.49 -14.02 -3.28
N GLY A 164 -16.16 -13.38 -4.39
CA GLY A 164 -15.29 -12.23 -4.39
C GLY A 164 -15.05 -11.64 -5.77
N ILE A 165 -14.13 -10.70 -5.83
CA ILE A 165 -13.70 -10.02 -7.05
C ILE A 165 -12.21 -9.66 -6.95
N VAL A 166 -11.47 -9.85 -8.02
CA VAL A 166 -10.11 -9.29 -8.17
C VAL A 166 -10.24 -7.79 -8.39
N THR A 167 -9.66 -6.98 -7.53
CA THR A 167 -9.82 -5.53 -7.59
C THR A 167 -8.80 -4.87 -8.52
N MET A 168 -7.56 -5.30 -8.43
CA MET A 168 -6.48 -4.92 -9.33
C MET A 168 -5.40 -5.98 -9.36
N ALA A 169 -4.82 -6.22 -10.51
CA ALA A 169 -3.73 -7.18 -10.69
C ALA A 169 -2.58 -6.61 -11.53
N ILE A 170 -1.37 -7.05 -11.24
CA ILE A 170 -0.14 -6.61 -11.90
C ILE A 170 0.80 -7.80 -12.13
N PRO A 171 1.69 -7.74 -13.14
CA PRO A 171 2.85 -8.61 -13.17
C PRO A 171 3.82 -8.19 -12.05
N SER A 172 4.05 -9.07 -11.07
CA SER A 172 4.89 -8.76 -9.91
C SER A 172 6.37 -9.04 -10.20
N PRO A 173 7.24 -8.03 -10.17
CA PRO A 173 8.69 -8.22 -10.23
C PRO A 173 9.23 -9.10 -9.09
N TYR A 174 8.70 -8.95 -7.90
CA TYR A 174 9.07 -9.73 -6.73
C TYR A 174 8.80 -11.24 -6.91
N LEU A 175 7.73 -11.57 -7.64
CA LEU A 175 7.35 -12.95 -7.96
C LEU A 175 7.86 -13.41 -9.33
N ASN A 176 8.92 -12.80 -9.86
CA ASN A 176 9.50 -13.13 -11.17
C ASN A 176 8.48 -13.01 -12.33
N GLY A 177 7.65 -11.99 -12.30
CA GLY A 177 6.67 -11.69 -13.35
C GLY A 177 5.35 -12.46 -13.25
N LYS A 178 5.14 -13.28 -12.21
CA LYS A 178 3.81 -13.85 -11.97
C LYS A 178 2.80 -12.75 -11.68
N PHE A 179 1.57 -12.93 -12.15
CA PHE A 179 0.51 -11.98 -11.84
C PHE A 179 0.08 -12.10 -10.38
N LEU A 180 0.07 -10.98 -9.71
CA LEU A 180 -0.38 -10.81 -8.34
C LEU A 180 -1.50 -9.80 -8.32
N GLY A 181 -2.62 -10.16 -7.68
CA GLY A 181 -3.75 -9.27 -7.48
C GLY A 181 -4.06 -9.05 -6.00
N LEU A 182 -4.79 -7.97 -5.72
CA LEU A 182 -5.60 -7.86 -4.52
C LEU A 182 -7.05 -8.24 -4.89
N ALA A 183 -7.73 -8.86 -3.95
CA ALA A 183 -9.11 -9.28 -4.12
C ALA A 183 -9.92 -8.97 -2.87
N ARG A 184 -11.15 -8.47 -3.08
CA ARG A 184 -12.18 -8.36 -2.05
C ARG A 184 -13.00 -9.65 -2.08
N ILE A 185 -13.09 -10.33 -0.93
CA ILE A 185 -13.64 -11.67 -0.87
C ILE A 185 -14.48 -11.87 0.39
N ASP A 186 -15.47 -12.77 0.31
CA ASP A 186 -16.19 -13.25 1.48
C ASP A 186 -15.21 -13.88 2.48
N ARG A 187 -15.27 -13.46 3.71
CA ARG A 187 -14.32 -13.89 4.75
C ARG A 187 -14.27 -15.40 4.95
N ALA A 188 -15.37 -16.09 4.74
CA ALA A 188 -15.42 -17.55 4.81
C ALA A 188 -14.50 -18.25 3.78
N ASN A 189 -14.17 -17.57 2.69
CA ASN A 189 -13.35 -18.10 1.60
C ASN A 189 -11.91 -17.55 1.61
N SER A 190 -11.53 -16.66 2.55
CA SER A 190 -10.29 -15.90 2.54
C SER A 190 -9.03 -16.66 3.02
N ALA A 191 -9.14 -17.95 3.33
CA ALA A 191 -8.03 -18.73 3.86
C ALA A 191 -6.87 -18.86 2.87
N VAL A 192 -5.64 -18.61 3.34
CA VAL A 192 -4.41 -18.81 2.54
C VAL A 192 -4.33 -20.26 2.06
N GLY A 193 -4.02 -20.43 0.78
CA GLY A 193 -3.96 -21.72 0.08
C GLY A 193 -5.27 -22.12 -0.59
N ASN A 194 -6.39 -21.43 -0.34
CA ASN A 194 -7.62 -21.67 -1.08
C ASN A 194 -7.43 -21.31 -2.56
N LYS A 195 -8.04 -22.14 -3.41
CA LYS A 195 -8.10 -21.94 -4.86
C LYS A 195 -9.53 -21.68 -5.27
N LEU A 196 -9.72 -20.62 -6.02
CA LEU A 196 -11.03 -20.15 -6.45
C LEU A 196 -11.05 -20.06 -7.97
N ASP A 197 -12.15 -20.46 -8.57
CA ASP A 197 -12.32 -20.37 -10.01
C ASP A 197 -12.47 -18.90 -10.42
N LEU A 198 -11.84 -18.53 -11.52
CA LEU A 198 -12.00 -17.22 -12.15
C LEU A 198 -13.20 -17.30 -13.12
N ASN A 199 -14.14 -16.40 -12.98
CA ASN A 199 -15.27 -16.30 -13.91
C ASN A 199 -14.82 -15.73 -15.26
N MET A 200 -14.10 -16.56 -16.02
CA MET A 200 -13.50 -16.28 -17.32
C MET A 200 -13.78 -17.46 -18.27
N GLU A 201 -13.54 -17.27 -19.58
CA GLU A 201 -13.67 -18.34 -20.56
C GLU A 201 -12.71 -19.53 -20.32
N SER A 202 -11.60 -19.30 -19.60
CA SER A 202 -10.65 -20.35 -19.22
C SER A 202 -11.01 -20.95 -17.86
N ASN A 203 -10.85 -22.25 -17.67
CA ASN A 203 -10.96 -22.91 -16.36
C ASN A 203 -9.75 -22.59 -15.47
N ALA A 204 -9.49 -21.32 -15.27
CA ALA A 204 -8.34 -20.82 -14.53
C ALA A 204 -8.71 -20.56 -13.06
N GLN A 205 -7.75 -20.73 -12.16
CA GLN A 205 -7.94 -20.54 -10.73
C GLN A 205 -6.96 -19.50 -10.19
N ALA A 206 -7.46 -18.67 -9.27
CA ALA A 206 -6.65 -17.83 -8.40
C ALA A 206 -6.30 -18.60 -7.12
N GLU A 207 -5.08 -18.44 -6.62
CA GLU A 207 -4.64 -18.99 -5.34
C GLU A 207 -4.43 -17.87 -4.32
N ILE A 208 -5.13 -17.96 -3.18
CA ILE A 208 -4.97 -16.99 -2.09
C ILE A 208 -3.64 -17.22 -1.40
N VAL A 209 -2.87 -16.15 -1.25
CA VAL A 209 -1.57 -16.15 -0.58
C VAL A 209 -1.54 -15.15 0.59
N ALA A 210 -0.50 -15.23 1.41
CA ALA A 210 -0.32 -14.30 2.52
C ALA A 210 -0.24 -12.84 2.02
N THR A 211 -0.87 -11.94 2.75
CA THR A 211 -0.86 -10.50 2.46
C THR A 211 -0.17 -9.74 3.61
N PRO A 212 0.86 -8.93 3.34
CA PRO A 212 1.49 -8.69 2.03
C PRO A 212 2.35 -9.86 1.56
N VAL A 213 2.59 -9.91 0.25
CA VAL A 213 3.54 -10.85 -0.34
C VAL A 213 4.97 -10.35 -0.18
N TYR A 214 5.16 -9.03 -0.33
CA TYR A 214 6.45 -8.36 -0.16
C TYR A 214 6.59 -7.82 1.26
N ASP A 215 7.72 -8.10 1.90
CA ASP A 215 8.05 -7.66 3.26
C ASP A 215 6.91 -7.92 4.27
N PRO A 216 6.54 -9.20 4.53
CA PRO A 216 5.38 -9.54 5.38
C PRO A 216 5.42 -8.91 6.77
N GLU A 217 6.61 -8.71 7.32
CA GLU A 217 6.82 -8.11 8.64
C GLU A 217 6.86 -6.56 8.60
N ARG A 218 6.81 -5.96 7.41
CA ARG A 218 6.87 -4.51 7.17
C ARG A 218 8.09 -3.85 7.82
N LEU A 219 9.24 -4.49 7.74
CA LEU A 219 10.50 -3.99 8.32
C LEU A 219 11.09 -2.86 7.48
N ARG A 220 10.95 -2.92 6.15
CA ARG A 220 11.52 -1.94 5.23
C ARG A 220 10.95 -0.54 5.41
N SER A 221 9.65 -0.40 5.51
CA SER A 221 9.01 0.90 5.75
C SER A 221 9.34 1.50 7.12
N ARG A 222 9.76 0.65 8.06
CA ARG A 222 10.12 1.04 9.44
C ARG A 222 11.61 1.20 9.67
N SER A 223 12.45 0.88 8.68
CA SER A 223 13.92 0.92 8.79
C SER A 223 14.49 2.34 8.94
#